data_297866f2e3b565ff371adb155723f45e
#
_entry.id   297866f2e3b565ff371adb155723f45e
#
_cell.length_a   1.000
_cell.length_b   1.000
_cell.length_c   1.000
_cell.angle_alpha   90.00
_cell.angle_beta   90.00
_cell.angle_gamma   90.00
#
_symmetry.space_group_name_H-M   'P 1'
#
loop_
_entity.id
_entity.type
_entity.pdbx_description
1 polymer ?
#
loop_
_entity_poly.entity_id
_entity_poly.type
_entity_poly.pdbx_seq_one_letter_code
_entity_poly.pdbx_strand_id
1 'polypeptide(L)'
;MGKNAAEGNRKKGKIAEEIRKRIGRSVLIAYIVVEVIIVIIMGQTVYYNKKAQLTLESESAANRLAGFFEKYERETQTLALNPQIQSVLSETKAGDNILSAKAMGYVEKYLVDAAGADSENVMAVWIADLDASVITQSDGYTSPDGWDIIGRAWYSCIETGKTVLTEPYIDSSTGEIILSAATPVY
;
A
#
# COMPACT_ATOMS: atom_id res chain seq x y z
N MET A 1 -0.89 49.77 82.70
CA MET A 1 -0.95 50.15 81.21
C MET A 1 -0.36 49.12 80.29
N GLY A 2 0.22 47.99 80.68
CA GLY A 2 0.91 47.05 79.79
C GLY A 2 0.08 45.92 79.11
N LYS A 3 -1.10 45.52 79.60
CA LYS A 3 -1.91 44.39 79.13
C LYS A 3 -2.58 44.63 77.76
N ASN A 4 -3.03 45.86 77.49
CA ASN A 4 -3.74 46.18 76.23
C ASN A 4 -2.79 46.30 75.02
N ALA A 5 -1.52 46.65 75.17
CA ALA A 5 -0.52 46.70 74.12
C ALA A 5 -0.09 45.30 73.68
N ALA A 6 0.04 44.36 74.55
CA ALA A 6 0.40 42.96 74.28
C ALA A 6 -0.73 42.22 73.56
N GLU A 7 -1.99 42.50 73.86
CA GLU A 7 -3.15 41.90 73.18
C GLU A 7 -3.36 42.42 71.74
N GLY A 8 -3.13 43.72 71.56
CA GLY A 8 -3.13 44.35 70.20
C GLY A 8 -2.06 43.81 69.26
N ASN A 9 -0.85 43.54 69.75
CA ASN A 9 0.25 42.96 68.97
C ASN A 9 0.00 41.49 68.62
N ARG A 10 -0.63 40.70 69.52
CA ARG A 10 -1.05 39.31 69.21
C ARG A 10 -2.17 39.25 68.20
N LYS A 11 -3.14 40.15 68.18
CA LYS A 11 -4.20 40.24 67.17
C LYS A 11 -3.63 40.61 65.78
N LYS A 12 -2.70 41.55 65.72
CA LYS A 12 -2.01 41.93 64.44
C LYS A 12 -1.19 40.75 63.85
N GLY A 13 -0.51 39.97 64.68
CA GLY A 13 0.23 38.81 64.25
C GLY A 13 -0.68 37.70 63.66
N LYS A 14 -1.83 37.43 64.29
CA LYS A 14 -2.82 36.45 63.79
C LYS A 14 -3.42 36.87 62.43
N ILE A 15 -3.77 38.17 62.31
CA ILE A 15 -4.29 38.72 61.02
C ILE A 15 -3.28 38.63 59.90
N ALA A 16 -2.02 38.96 60.15
CA ALA A 16 -0.95 38.85 59.19
C ALA A 16 -0.71 37.42 58.75
N GLU A 17 -0.80 36.45 59.66
CA GLU A 17 -0.68 35.02 59.35
C GLU A 17 -1.86 34.49 58.52
N GLU A 18 -3.09 34.90 58.83
CA GLU A 18 -4.28 34.55 58.04
C GLU A 18 -4.23 35.12 56.63
N ILE A 19 -3.82 36.38 56.50
CA ILE A 19 -3.63 37.04 55.19
C ILE A 19 -2.57 36.29 54.35
N ARG A 20 -1.44 35.94 54.96
CA ARG A 20 -0.37 35.18 54.29
C ARG A 20 -0.86 33.80 53.84
N LYS A 21 -1.61 33.07 54.68
CA LYS A 21 -2.19 31.76 54.32
C LYS A 21 -3.22 31.89 53.17
N ARG A 22 -4.05 32.94 53.21
CA ARG A 22 -5.05 33.20 52.16
C ARG A 22 -4.43 33.53 50.83
N ILE A 23 -3.45 34.44 50.79
CA ILE A 23 -2.70 34.81 49.61
C ILE A 23 -1.95 33.59 49.09
N GLY A 24 -1.25 32.83 49.93
CA GLY A 24 -0.51 31.65 49.53
C GLY A 24 -1.40 30.58 48.86
N ARG A 25 -2.61 30.34 49.41
CA ARG A 25 -3.58 29.41 48.79
C ARG A 25 -4.07 29.93 47.45
N SER A 26 -4.38 31.23 47.31
CA SER A 26 -4.83 31.80 46.05
C SER A 26 -3.76 31.72 44.98
N VAL A 27 -2.52 31.97 45.31
CA VAL A 27 -1.37 31.82 44.38
C VAL A 27 -1.17 30.37 43.96
N LEU A 28 -1.26 29.43 44.90
CA LEU A 28 -1.12 28.01 44.62
C LEU A 28 -2.23 27.52 43.68
N ILE A 29 -3.49 27.93 43.93
CA ILE A 29 -4.63 27.57 43.08
C ILE A 29 -4.42 28.13 41.66
N ALA A 30 -4.02 29.39 41.55
CA ALA A 30 -3.75 30.01 40.26
C ALA A 30 -2.65 29.27 39.49
N TYR A 31 -1.59 28.85 40.19
CA TYR A 31 -0.51 28.06 39.60
C TYR A 31 -1.01 26.72 39.07
N ILE A 32 -1.77 25.98 39.87
CA ILE A 32 -2.34 24.67 39.45
C ILE A 32 -3.25 24.84 38.24
N VAL A 33 -4.09 25.89 38.20
CA VAL A 33 -4.97 26.15 37.06
C VAL A 33 -4.17 26.39 35.78
N VAL A 34 -3.09 27.18 35.83
CA VAL A 34 -2.21 27.43 34.71
C VAL A 34 -1.54 26.15 34.23
N GLU A 35 -1.01 25.32 35.13
CA GLU A 35 -0.40 24.03 34.81
C GLU A 35 -1.39 23.09 34.07
N VAL A 36 -2.62 22.99 34.60
CA VAL A 36 -3.67 22.17 33.96
C VAL A 36 -3.98 22.65 32.53
N ILE A 37 -4.07 23.98 32.33
CA ILE A 37 -4.32 24.56 31.01
C ILE A 37 -3.17 24.22 30.07
N ILE A 38 -1.93 24.35 30.52
CA ILE A 38 -0.73 24.01 29.70
C ILE A 38 -0.75 22.54 29.31
N VAL A 39 -1.04 21.63 30.23
CA VAL A 39 -1.10 20.19 29.94
C VAL A 39 -2.18 19.86 28.91
N ILE A 40 -3.35 20.50 29.02
CA ILE A 40 -4.45 20.31 28.05
C ILE A 40 -4.03 20.78 26.65
N ILE A 41 -3.46 22.00 26.55
CA ILE A 41 -3.02 22.56 25.26
C ILE A 41 -1.93 21.69 24.65
N MET A 42 -0.92 21.30 25.42
CA MET A 42 0.15 20.41 24.93
C MET A 42 -0.40 19.05 24.48
N GLY A 43 -1.30 18.44 25.25
CA GLY A 43 -1.93 17.17 24.90
C GLY A 43 -2.68 17.25 23.57
N GLN A 44 -3.48 18.30 23.38
CA GLN A 44 -4.20 18.52 22.12
C GLN A 44 -3.24 18.75 20.95
N THR A 45 -2.21 19.58 21.13
CA THR A 45 -1.23 19.85 20.07
C THR A 45 -0.49 18.58 19.64
N VAL A 46 -0.05 17.77 20.60
CA VAL A 46 0.60 16.49 20.32
C VAL A 46 -0.35 15.53 19.59
N TYR A 47 -1.60 15.43 20.05
CA TYR A 47 -2.61 14.57 19.43
C TYR A 47 -2.87 14.95 17.96
N TYR A 48 -3.11 16.22 17.66
CA TYR A 48 -3.37 16.69 16.30
C TYR A 48 -2.14 16.54 15.40
N ASN A 49 -0.95 16.85 15.91
CA ASN A 49 0.28 16.69 15.13
C ASN A 49 0.55 15.22 14.79
N LYS A 50 0.37 14.31 15.76
CA LYS A 50 0.54 12.87 15.53
C LYS A 50 -0.50 12.32 14.56
N LYS A 51 -1.74 12.74 14.67
CA LYS A 51 -2.80 12.35 13.72
C LYS A 51 -2.47 12.80 12.30
N ALA A 52 -2.06 14.05 12.12
CA ALA A 52 -1.67 14.60 10.82
C ALA A 52 -0.46 13.84 10.23
N GLN A 53 0.55 13.56 11.06
CA GLN A 53 1.73 12.78 10.64
C GLN A 53 1.35 11.38 10.18
N LEU A 54 0.52 10.66 10.95
CA LEU A 54 0.07 9.30 10.58
C LEU A 54 -0.73 9.31 9.29
N THR A 55 -1.58 10.32 9.06
CA THR A 55 -2.32 10.45 7.80
C THR A 55 -1.37 10.62 6.62
N LEU A 56 -0.40 11.52 6.72
CA LEU A 56 0.60 11.76 5.66
C LEU A 56 1.47 10.52 5.40
N GLU A 57 1.88 9.81 6.43
CA GLU A 57 2.65 8.56 6.29
C GLU A 57 1.82 7.47 5.60
N SER A 58 0.54 7.34 5.96
CA SER A 58 -0.39 6.40 5.33
C SER A 58 -0.64 6.72 3.86
N GLU A 59 -0.89 7.99 3.52
CA GLU A 59 -1.04 8.45 2.14
C GLU A 59 0.25 8.23 1.32
N SER A 60 1.42 8.52 1.91
CA SER A 60 2.70 8.28 1.27
C SER A 60 2.93 6.78 1.00
N ALA A 61 2.59 5.91 1.94
CA ALA A 61 2.69 4.46 1.78
C ALA A 61 1.73 3.96 0.68
N ALA A 62 0.48 4.44 0.68
CA ALA A 62 -0.50 4.09 -0.35
C ALA A 62 -0.05 4.53 -1.76
N ASN A 63 0.50 5.75 -1.88
CA ASN A 63 1.01 6.25 -3.16
C ASN A 63 2.23 5.47 -3.66
N ARG A 64 3.13 5.04 -2.77
CA ARG A 64 4.26 4.17 -3.14
C ARG A 64 3.79 2.82 -3.64
N LEU A 65 2.80 2.22 -2.97
CA LEU A 65 2.24 0.95 -3.36
C LEU A 65 1.51 1.04 -4.70
N ALA A 66 0.71 2.10 -4.91
CA ALA A 66 0.06 2.37 -6.18
C ALA A 66 1.08 2.53 -7.32
N GLY A 67 2.14 3.31 -7.13
CA GLY A 67 3.21 3.48 -8.11
C GLY A 67 3.99 2.20 -8.40
N PHE A 68 4.15 1.34 -7.40
CA PHE A 68 4.76 0.01 -7.57
C PHE A 68 3.92 -0.85 -8.53
N PHE A 69 2.62 -0.94 -8.35
CA PHE A 69 1.76 -1.74 -9.22
C PHE A 69 1.55 -1.11 -10.61
N GLU A 70 1.45 0.22 -10.69
CA GLU A 70 1.33 0.92 -11.97
C GLU A 70 2.53 0.66 -12.91
N LYS A 71 3.71 0.40 -12.36
CA LYS A 71 4.88 -0.04 -13.13
C LYS A 71 4.56 -1.31 -13.92
N TYR A 72 4.03 -2.35 -13.27
CA TYR A 72 3.74 -3.64 -13.91
C TYR A 72 2.57 -3.56 -14.89
N GLU A 73 1.56 -2.74 -14.60
CA GLU A 73 0.49 -2.48 -15.57
C GLU A 73 1.04 -1.86 -16.86
N ARG A 74 1.97 -0.91 -16.78
CA ARG A 74 2.64 -0.32 -17.94
C ARG A 74 3.56 -1.30 -18.65
N GLU A 75 4.24 -2.17 -17.93
CA GLU A 75 5.09 -3.20 -18.52
C GLU A 75 4.26 -4.19 -19.34
N THR A 76 3.11 -4.67 -18.82
CA THR A 76 2.22 -5.55 -19.59
C THR A 76 1.62 -4.86 -20.82
N GLN A 77 1.29 -3.57 -20.73
CA GLN A 77 0.87 -2.79 -21.89
C GLN A 77 1.96 -2.71 -22.96
N THR A 78 3.22 -2.56 -22.54
CA THR A 78 4.36 -2.56 -23.45
C THR A 78 4.56 -3.93 -24.10
N LEU A 79 4.41 -5.01 -23.32
CA LEU A 79 4.43 -6.38 -23.85
C LEU A 79 3.33 -6.61 -24.89
N ALA A 80 2.11 -6.14 -24.64
CA ALA A 80 0.98 -6.29 -25.57
C ALA A 80 1.18 -5.57 -26.90
N LEU A 81 2.02 -4.54 -26.93
CA LEU A 81 2.39 -3.82 -28.16
C LEU A 81 3.53 -4.47 -28.93
N ASN A 82 4.14 -5.54 -28.43
CA ASN A 82 5.24 -6.23 -29.10
C ASN A 82 4.75 -6.98 -30.35
N PRO A 83 5.26 -6.65 -31.58
CA PRO A 83 4.78 -7.25 -32.81
C PRO A 83 4.98 -8.77 -32.88
N GLN A 84 6.02 -9.32 -32.24
CA GLN A 84 6.27 -10.75 -32.21
C GLN A 84 5.25 -11.49 -31.36
N ILE A 85 4.85 -10.91 -30.22
CA ILE A 85 3.77 -11.44 -29.38
C ILE A 85 2.45 -11.43 -30.17
N GLN A 86 2.13 -10.30 -30.81
CA GLN A 86 0.93 -10.20 -31.66
C GLN A 86 0.93 -11.21 -32.78
N SER A 87 2.10 -11.42 -33.43
CA SER A 87 2.25 -12.42 -34.50
C SER A 87 2.00 -13.84 -33.99
N VAL A 88 2.59 -14.22 -32.84
CA VAL A 88 2.37 -15.55 -32.25
C VAL A 88 0.90 -15.77 -31.96
N LEU A 89 0.25 -14.84 -31.26
CA LEU A 89 -1.15 -14.96 -30.85
C LEU A 89 -2.11 -14.92 -32.07
N SER A 90 -1.79 -14.20 -33.14
CA SER A 90 -2.62 -14.15 -34.36
C SER A 90 -2.43 -15.36 -35.28
N GLU A 91 -1.27 -16.02 -35.26
CA GLU A 91 -0.98 -17.21 -36.05
C GLU A 91 -1.53 -18.49 -35.43
N THR A 92 -1.64 -18.55 -34.09
CA THR A 92 -2.10 -19.73 -33.34
C THR A 92 -3.62 -19.83 -33.39
N LYS A 93 -4.14 -21.03 -33.64
CA LYS A 93 -5.58 -21.33 -33.69
C LYS A 93 -5.93 -22.47 -32.77
N ALA A 94 -7.21 -22.70 -32.59
CA ALA A 94 -7.72 -23.82 -31.79
C ALA A 94 -7.11 -25.15 -32.24
N GLY A 95 -6.44 -25.83 -31.32
CA GLY A 95 -5.75 -27.11 -31.55
C GLY A 95 -4.32 -26.99 -32.05
N ASP A 96 -3.80 -25.78 -32.31
CA ASP A 96 -2.39 -25.57 -32.65
C ASP A 96 -1.52 -25.59 -31.37
N ASN A 97 -0.26 -25.96 -31.56
CA ASN A 97 0.76 -25.82 -30.54
C ASN A 97 1.39 -24.43 -30.63
N ILE A 98 1.12 -23.53 -29.71
CA ILE A 98 1.66 -22.18 -29.66
C ILE A 98 3.19 -22.15 -29.78
N LEU A 99 3.89 -23.17 -29.25
CA LEU A 99 5.34 -23.26 -29.30
C LEU A 99 5.88 -23.48 -30.74
N SER A 100 5.02 -23.86 -31.69
CA SER A 100 5.39 -24.03 -33.11
C SER A 100 5.30 -22.76 -33.93
N ALA A 101 4.78 -21.65 -33.39
CA ALA A 101 4.69 -20.37 -34.08
C ALA A 101 6.09 -19.83 -34.44
N LYS A 102 6.23 -19.25 -35.62
CA LYS A 102 7.54 -18.83 -36.16
C LYS A 102 8.29 -17.83 -35.27
N ALA A 103 7.57 -16.92 -34.66
CA ALA A 103 8.15 -15.91 -33.78
C ALA A 103 8.35 -16.39 -32.32
N MET A 104 7.95 -17.62 -31.99
CA MET A 104 7.93 -18.10 -30.61
C MET A 104 9.30 -18.06 -29.93
N GLY A 105 10.38 -18.41 -30.63
CA GLY A 105 11.73 -18.35 -30.03
C GLY A 105 12.17 -16.93 -29.64
N TYR A 106 11.68 -15.90 -30.34
CA TYR A 106 11.90 -14.51 -29.89
C TYR A 106 11.03 -14.15 -28.69
N VAL A 107 9.78 -14.62 -28.70
CA VAL A 107 8.84 -14.36 -27.60
C VAL A 107 9.34 -15.01 -26.32
N GLU A 108 9.72 -16.28 -26.34
CA GLU A 108 10.31 -16.98 -25.19
C GLU A 108 11.49 -16.20 -24.59
N LYS A 109 12.46 -15.84 -25.45
CA LYS A 109 13.60 -15.06 -24.99
C LYS A 109 13.18 -13.72 -24.39
N TYR A 110 12.22 -13.04 -25.00
CA TYR A 110 11.73 -11.75 -24.53
C TYR A 110 11.03 -11.86 -23.18
N LEU A 111 10.22 -12.92 -22.97
CA LEU A 111 9.57 -13.19 -21.68
C LEU A 111 10.61 -13.47 -20.57
N VAL A 112 11.65 -14.26 -20.89
CA VAL A 112 12.76 -14.54 -19.96
C VAL A 112 13.52 -13.26 -19.60
N ASP A 113 13.88 -12.45 -20.58
CA ASP A 113 14.58 -11.19 -20.37
C ASP A 113 13.73 -10.20 -19.53
N ALA A 114 12.41 -10.13 -19.78
CA ALA A 114 11.48 -9.30 -19.05
C ALA A 114 11.31 -9.76 -17.59
N ALA A 115 11.19 -11.06 -17.34
CA ALA A 115 11.13 -11.61 -15.97
C ALA A 115 12.46 -11.39 -15.24
N GLY A 116 13.59 -11.57 -15.93
CA GLY A 116 14.93 -11.36 -15.37
C GLY A 116 15.25 -9.91 -15.01
N ALA A 117 14.56 -8.94 -15.60
CA ALA A 117 14.75 -7.51 -15.31
C ALA A 117 14.35 -7.13 -13.87
N ASP A 118 13.43 -7.88 -13.26
CA ASP A 118 12.98 -7.68 -11.87
C ASP A 118 12.67 -9.01 -11.19
N SER A 119 13.65 -9.90 -11.19
CA SER A 119 13.51 -11.28 -10.67
C SER A 119 13.24 -11.36 -9.16
N GLU A 120 13.35 -10.26 -8.44
CA GLU A 120 12.99 -10.17 -7.02
C GLU A 120 11.47 -10.07 -6.81
N ASN A 121 10.76 -9.42 -7.74
CA ASN A 121 9.34 -9.13 -7.61
C ASN A 121 8.47 -9.84 -8.66
N VAL A 122 9.07 -10.28 -9.77
CA VAL A 122 8.38 -10.93 -10.88
C VAL A 122 8.70 -12.42 -10.89
N MET A 123 7.70 -13.25 -10.60
CA MET A 123 7.83 -14.71 -10.63
C MET A 123 7.94 -15.21 -12.07
N ALA A 124 7.02 -14.78 -12.91
CA ALA A 124 6.99 -15.15 -14.34
C ALA A 124 6.33 -14.06 -15.18
N VAL A 125 6.79 -13.94 -16.42
CA VAL A 125 6.09 -13.20 -17.48
C VAL A 125 5.52 -14.20 -18.47
N TRP A 126 4.29 -13.99 -18.92
CA TRP A 126 3.55 -14.97 -19.69
C TRP A 126 2.70 -14.34 -20.79
N ILE A 127 2.35 -15.16 -21.78
CA ILE A 127 1.32 -14.88 -22.78
C ILE A 127 0.26 -15.97 -22.72
N ALA A 128 -0.98 -15.62 -23.04
CA ALA A 128 -2.10 -16.54 -23.10
C ALA A 128 -2.79 -16.41 -24.47
N ASP A 129 -3.02 -17.53 -25.12
CA ASP A 129 -3.78 -17.63 -26.37
C ASP A 129 -5.17 -18.18 -26.04
N LEU A 130 -6.21 -17.39 -26.36
CA LEU A 130 -7.59 -17.76 -26.07
C LEU A 130 -8.12 -18.83 -27.01
N ASP A 131 -7.72 -18.80 -28.28
CA ASP A 131 -8.18 -19.74 -29.30
C ASP A 131 -7.61 -21.14 -29.06
N ALA A 132 -6.33 -21.21 -28.71
CA ALA A 132 -5.67 -22.46 -28.31
C ALA A 132 -5.94 -22.88 -26.86
N SER A 133 -6.51 -22.02 -26.05
CA SER A 133 -6.73 -22.22 -24.61
C SER A 133 -5.45 -22.59 -23.85
N VAL A 134 -4.38 -21.86 -24.09
CA VAL A 134 -3.04 -22.16 -23.57
C VAL A 134 -2.37 -20.91 -23.01
N ILE A 135 -1.56 -21.11 -21.98
CA ILE A 135 -0.61 -20.11 -21.45
C ILE A 135 0.81 -20.67 -21.58
N THR A 136 1.77 -19.81 -21.89
CA THR A 136 3.19 -20.13 -21.82
C THR A 136 3.94 -19.03 -21.07
N GLN A 137 4.94 -19.42 -20.28
CA GLN A 137 5.61 -18.58 -19.31
C GLN A 137 7.13 -18.52 -19.53
N SER A 138 7.76 -17.50 -18.97
CA SER A 138 9.20 -17.27 -19.03
C SER A 138 10.04 -18.36 -18.35
N ASP A 139 9.47 -19.15 -17.45
CA ASP A 139 10.12 -20.29 -16.78
C ASP A 139 10.04 -21.60 -17.57
N GLY A 140 9.44 -21.55 -18.77
CA GLY A 140 9.25 -22.71 -19.65
C GLY A 140 7.97 -23.50 -19.36
N TYR A 141 7.15 -23.09 -18.40
CA TYR A 141 5.86 -23.71 -18.16
C TYR A 141 4.92 -23.42 -19.34
N THR A 142 4.21 -24.46 -19.76
CA THR A 142 3.08 -24.37 -20.70
C THR A 142 1.91 -25.15 -20.12
N SER A 143 0.72 -24.54 -20.14
CA SER A 143 -0.47 -25.22 -19.60
C SER A 143 -0.82 -26.48 -20.38
N PRO A 144 -1.39 -27.50 -19.72
CA PRO A 144 -1.86 -28.70 -20.40
C PRO A 144 -3.05 -28.42 -21.34
N ASP A 145 -3.30 -29.34 -22.25
CA ASP A 145 -4.46 -29.29 -23.14
C ASP A 145 -5.77 -29.23 -22.33
N GLY A 146 -6.71 -28.40 -22.79
CA GLY A 146 -7.99 -28.21 -22.14
C GLY A 146 -7.94 -27.43 -20.82
N TRP A 147 -6.89 -26.64 -20.62
CA TRP A 147 -6.75 -25.77 -19.47
C TRP A 147 -7.86 -24.71 -19.43
N ASP A 148 -8.49 -24.56 -18.25
CA ASP A 148 -9.55 -23.57 -18.07
C ASP A 148 -8.98 -22.14 -18.02
N ILE A 149 -8.93 -21.49 -19.18
CA ILE A 149 -8.45 -20.11 -19.34
C ILE A 149 -9.49 -19.08 -18.83
N ILE A 150 -10.78 -19.38 -18.99
CA ILE A 150 -11.88 -18.45 -18.64
C ILE A 150 -12.01 -18.29 -17.13
N GLY A 151 -11.76 -19.34 -16.38
CA GLY A 151 -11.83 -19.34 -14.91
C GLY A 151 -10.67 -18.62 -14.22
N ARG A 152 -9.76 -17.98 -14.95
CA ARG A 152 -8.59 -17.32 -14.35
C ARG A 152 -8.89 -15.91 -13.88
N ALA A 153 -8.31 -15.52 -12.74
CA ALA A 153 -8.51 -14.20 -12.14
C ALA A 153 -8.20 -13.05 -13.11
N TRP A 154 -7.17 -13.21 -13.95
CA TRP A 154 -6.76 -12.22 -14.93
C TRP A 154 -7.64 -12.16 -16.21
N TYR A 155 -8.53 -13.15 -16.43
CA TYR A 155 -9.41 -13.18 -17.61
C TYR A 155 -10.32 -11.94 -17.72
N SER A 156 -10.56 -11.27 -16.59
CA SER A 156 -11.30 -10.01 -16.55
C SER A 156 -10.69 -8.89 -17.43
N CYS A 157 -9.41 -8.99 -17.81
CA CYS A 157 -8.81 -8.06 -18.78
C CYS A 157 -9.45 -8.22 -20.18
N ILE A 158 -9.84 -9.42 -20.56
CA ILE A 158 -10.50 -9.72 -21.84
C ILE A 158 -11.95 -9.21 -21.80
N GLU A 159 -12.67 -9.48 -20.70
CA GLU A 159 -14.06 -9.05 -20.54
C GLU A 159 -14.20 -7.51 -20.55
N THR A 160 -13.25 -6.82 -19.95
CA THR A 160 -13.26 -5.37 -19.85
C THR A 160 -12.56 -4.65 -21.00
N GLY A 161 -11.73 -5.34 -21.76
CA GLY A 161 -10.85 -4.76 -22.79
C GLY A 161 -9.79 -3.81 -22.22
N LYS A 162 -9.42 -3.99 -20.93
CA LYS A 162 -8.50 -3.09 -20.22
C LYS A 162 -7.41 -3.88 -19.51
N THR A 163 -6.28 -3.22 -19.26
CA THR A 163 -5.28 -3.72 -18.31
C THR A 163 -5.90 -3.88 -16.94
N VAL A 164 -5.63 -5.00 -16.29
CA VAL A 164 -6.09 -5.29 -14.92
C VAL A 164 -4.91 -5.72 -14.05
N LEU A 165 -4.97 -5.35 -12.79
CA LEU A 165 -4.23 -5.96 -11.70
C LEU A 165 -5.23 -6.79 -10.90
N THR A 166 -4.95 -8.08 -10.74
CA THR A 166 -5.87 -8.97 -10.00
C THR A 166 -5.79 -8.75 -8.50
N GLU A 167 -6.83 -9.18 -7.78
CA GLU A 167 -6.67 -9.49 -6.36
C GLU A 167 -5.71 -10.65 -6.16
N PRO A 168 -5.13 -10.84 -4.95
CA PRO A 168 -4.29 -12.00 -4.66
C PRO A 168 -5.04 -13.30 -4.87
N TYR A 169 -4.42 -14.25 -5.57
CA TYR A 169 -4.98 -15.59 -5.81
C TYR A 169 -3.90 -16.66 -5.73
N ILE A 170 -4.31 -17.92 -5.64
CA ILE A 170 -3.39 -19.07 -5.63
C ILE A 170 -3.06 -19.43 -7.08
N ASP A 171 -1.78 -19.34 -7.44
CA ASP A 171 -1.31 -19.76 -8.74
C ASP A 171 -1.49 -21.27 -8.95
N SER A 172 -1.99 -21.65 -10.14
CA SER A 172 -2.28 -23.04 -10.45
C SER A 172 -1.04 -23.87 -10.79
N SER A 173 0.07 -23.24 -11.14
CA SER A 173 1.33 -23.92 -11.49
C SER A 173 2.22 -24.15 -10.28
N THR A 174 2.29 -23.18 -9.35
CA THR A 174 3.20 -23.21 -8.21
C THR A 174 2.50 -23.43 -6.87
N GLY A 175 1.20 -23.11 -6.77
CA GLY A 175 0.46 -23.12 -5.51
C GLY A 175 0.75 -21.90 -4.60
N GLU A 176 1.51 -20.93 -5.06
CA GLU A 176 1.86 -19.72 -4.33
C GLU A 176 0.77 -18.65 -4.45
N ILE A 177 0.73 -17.72 -3.48
CA ILE A 177 -0.17 -16.56 -3.56
C ILE A 177 0.51 -15.49 -4.40
N ILE A 178 -0.12 -15.13 -5.51
CA ILE A 178 0.38 -14.16 -6.48
C ILE A 178 -0.66 -13.09 -6.81
N LEU A 179 -0.19 -12.04 -7.45
CA LEU A 179 -0.97 -11.02 -8.17
C LEU A 179 -0.55 -11.12 -9.64
N SER A 180 -1.48 -10.88 -10.56
CA SER A 180 -1.15 -10.77 -11.99
C SER A 180 -1.56 -9.41 -12.53
N ALA A 181 -0.63 -8.78 -13.25
CA ALA A 181 -0.96 -7.69 -14.16
C ALA A 181 -1.19 -8.29 -15.55
N ALA A 182 -2.32 -8.02 -16.18
CA ALA A 182 -2.67 -8.56 -17.48
C ALA A 182 -3.26 -7.50 -18.39
N THR A 183 -2.86 -7.53 -19.67
CA THR A 183 -3.32 -6.62 -20.72
C THR A 183 -3.79 -7.44 -21.91
N PRO A 184 -4.99 -7.16 -22.48
CA PRO A 184 -5.45 -7.85 -23.68
C PRO A 184 -4.60 -7.45 -24.89
N VAL A 185 -4.36 -8.40 -25.79
CA VAL A 185 -3.69 -8.21 -27.07
C VAL A 185 -4.74 -8.35 -28.16
N TYR A 186 -4.76 -7.41 -29.14
CA TYR A 186 -5.71 -7.37 -30.26
C TYR A 186 -4.98 -7.36 -31.60
#